data_f0203f347c6412a74c165faa1e79c564
#
_entry.id   f0203f347c6412a74c165faa1e79c564
#
_cell.length_a   1.000
_cell.length_b   1.000
_cell.length_c   1.000
_cell.angle_alpha   90.00
_cell.angle_beta   90.00
_cell.angle_gamma   90.00
#
_symmetry.space_group_name_H-M   'P 1'
#
loop_
_entity.id
_entity.type
_entity.pdbx_description
1 polymer ?
#
loop_
_entity_poly.entity_id
_entity_poly.type
_entity_poly.pdbx_seq_one_letter_code
_entity_poly.pdbx_strand_id
1 'polypeptide(L)'
;INHLDGKREIQINANLIDPNLSAADIVFNLQNNVIPEIQKQYPSISASFEGQYREANKTIQSAYTVFPLALFLIFATIGFTFRTYSQPFLLLLLIPFSLTTVAWGHLLHGFPVNVISILGIIALIGILVNDGLVLISKFNSNLKEGMSFDDAIFKAGLARFRAIFLTSITTMAGLAPIILEKSFQAQLLKPMAISIAYGIAYATFLTL
;
A
#
# COMPACT_ATOMS: atom_id res chain seq x y z
N ILE A 1 21.95 -32.24 13.19
CA ILE A 1 22.10 -32.02 11.73
C ILE A 1 20.69 -31.71 11.23
N ASN A 2 20.48 -30.50 10.76
CA ASN A 2 19.20 -30.10 10.19
C ASN A 2 19.11 -30.56 8.74
N HIS A 3 17.92 -30.89 8.30
CA HIS A 3 17.62 -31.23 6.92
C HIS A 3 16.45 -30.39 6.43
N LEU A 4 16.59 -29.74 5.30
CA LEU A 4 15.54 -29.05 4.58
C LEU A 4 15.29 -29.80 3.26
N ASP A 5 14.06 -30.20 3.02
CA ASP A 5 13.67 -30.98 1.81
C ASP A 5 14.56 -32.21 1.54
N GLY A 6 14.99 -32.91 2.60
CA GLY A 6 15.85 -34.11 2.52
C GLY A 6 17.33 -33.84 2.27
N LYS A 7 17.78 -32.59 2.19
CA LYS A 7 19.19 -32.21 2.04
C LYS A 7 19.75 -31.71 3.36
N ARG A 8 21.02 -31.98 3.59
CA ARG A 8 21.74 -31.44 4.74
C ARG A 8 21.82 -29.92 4.64
N GLU A 9 21.44 -29.21 5.71
CA GLU A 9 21.53 -27.74 5.75
C GLU A 9 22.42 -27.25 6.88
N ILE A 10 23.01 -26.07 6.65
CA ILE A 10 23.60 -25.22 7.65
C ILE A 10 22.75 -23.95 7.69
N GLN A 11 22.07 -23.74 8.80
CA GLN A 11 21.23 -22.55 8.98
C GLN A 11 22.07 -21.42 9.61
N ILE A 12 22.10 -20.28 8.93
CA ILE A 12 22.71 -19.05 9.43
C ILE A 12 21.60 -18.07 9.74
N ASN A 13 21.42 -17.73 11.02
CA ASN A 13 20.48 -16.73 11.48
C ASN A 13 21.19 -15.41 11.71
N ALA A 14 20.67 -14.33 11.14
CA ALA A 14 21.16 -12.99 11.34
C ALA A 14 20.01 -12.02 11.60
N ASN A 15 20.22 -11.11 12.55
CA ASN A 15 19.27 -10.04 12.85
C ASN A 15 19.90 -8.70 12.43
N LEU A 16 19.05 -7.78 11.97
CA LEU A 16 19.46 -6.42 11.67
C LEU A 16 19.79 -5.67 12.97
N ILE A 17 20.93 -5.01 13.02
CA ILE A 17 21.33 -4.16 14.15
C ILE A 17 20.50 -2.86 14.10
N ASP A 18 20.32 -2.30 12.91
CA ASP A 18 19.52 -1.10 12.68
C ASP A 18 18.13 -1.50 12.11
N PRO A 19 17.04 -1.21 12.83
CA PRO A 19 15.68 -1.50 12.36
C PRO A 19 15.27 -0.75 11.08
N ASN A 20 15.99 0.33 10.73
CA ASN A 20 15.71 1.12 9.54
C ASN A 20 16.36 0.54 8.28
N LEU A 21 17.25 -0.45 8.41
CA LEU A 21 17.82 -1.14 7.26
C LEU A 21 16.81 -2.11 6.66
N SER A 22 16.80 -2.19 5.35
CA SER A 22 15.98 -3.15 4.61
C SER A 22 16.68 -4.51 4.56
N ALA A 23 16.06 -5.53 5.17
CA ALA A 23 16.53 -6.90 5.04
C ALA A 23 16.57 -7.36 3.56
N ALA A 24 15.66 -6.83 2.73
CA ALA A 24 15.60 -7.14 1.30
C ALA A 24 16.84 -6.64 0.56
N ASP A 25 17.36 -5.45 0.88
CA ASP A 25 18.58 -4.89 0.23
C ASP A 25 19.81 -5.69 0.60
N ILE A 26 19.90 -6.13 1.86
CA ILE A 26 21.01 -6.98 2.32
C ILE A 26 20.96 -8.34 1.61
N VAL A 27 19.79 -8.97 1.56
CA VAL A 27 19.61 -10.25 0.87
C VAL A 27 19.89 -10.11 -0.63
N PHE A 28 19.43 -9.02 -1.26
CA PHE A 28 19.71 -8.74 -2.66
C PHE A 28 21.23 -8.62 -2.92
N ASN A 29 21.95 -7.94 -2.04
CA ASN A 29 23.42 -7.84 -2.14
C ASN A 29 24.10 -9.19 -1.93
N LEU A 30 23.69 -9.96 -0.92
CA LEU A 30 24.21 -11.31 -0.69
C LEU A 30 23.96 -12.21 -1.91
N GLN A 31 22.76 -12.20 -2.45
CA GLN A 31 22.35 -13.04 -3.57
C GLN A 31 23.10 -12.72 -4.87
N ASN A 32 23.37 -11.44 -5.14
CA ASN A 32 23.98 -11.03 -6.40
C ASN A 32 25.53 -10.96 -6.35
N ASN A 33 26.09 -10.68 -5.19
CA ASN A 33 27.54 -10.45 -5.07
C ASN A 33 28.25 -11.59 -4.32
N VAL A 34 27.76 -11.99 -3.16
CA VAL A 34 28.48 -12.91 -2.26
C VAL A 34 28.23 -14.37 -2.61
N ILE A 35 26.98 -14.77 -2.82
CA ILE A 35 26.63 -16.17 -3.10
C ILE A 35 27.28 -16.67 -4.40
N PRO A 36 27.30 -15.91 -5.51
CA PRO A 36 27.97 -16.37 -6.74
C PRO A 36 29.48 -16.58 -6.56
N GLU A 37 30.14 -15.80 -5.72
CA GLU A 37 31.56 -15.99 -5.40
C GLU A 37 31.79 -17.30 -4.62
N ILE A 38 30.96 -17.55 -3.60
CA ILE A 38 31.02 -18.79 -2.83
C ILE A 38 30.74 -20.01 -3.72
N GLN A 39 29.74 -19.92 -4.61
CA GLN A 39 29.40 -21.03 -5.52
C GLN A 39 30.50 -21.32 -6.55
N LYS A 40 31.28 -20.32 -6.95
CA LYS A 40 32.49 -20.56 -7.79
C LYS A 40 33.54 -21.41 -7.07
N GLN A 41 33.69 -21.19 -5.78
CA GLN A 41 34.66 -21.92 -4.95
C GLN A 41 34.10 -23.29 -4.51
N TYR A 42 32.77 -23.40 -4.31
CA TYR A 42 32.08 -24.60 -3.82
C TYR A 42 30.82 -24.88 -4.67
N PRO A 43 30.95 -25.50 -5.84
CA PRO A 43 29.84 -25.70 -6.79
C PRO A 43 28.67 -26.57 -6.28
N SER A 44 28.92 -27.37 -5.23
CA SER A 44 27.92 -28.26 -4.64
C SER A 44 27.02 -27.56 -3.60
N ILE A 45 27.29 -26.29 -3.27
CA ILE A 45 26.50 -25.54 -2.29
C ILE A 45 25.40 -24.77 -2.99
N SER A 46 24.16 -24.93 -2.51
CA SER A 46 23.01 -24.09 -2.86
C SER A 46 22.62 -23.24 -1.67
N ALA A 47 22.43 -21.95 -1.86
CA ALA A 47 21.92 -21.06 -0.81
C ALA A 47 20.44 -20.76 -1.06
N SER A 48 19.63 -20.86 -0.01
CA SER A 48 18.24 -20.40 -0.01
C SER A 48 18.04 -19.37 1.10
N PHE A 49 17.25 -18.36 0.81
CA PHE A 49 16.88 -17.33 1.78
C PHE A 49 15.48 -17.62 2.28
N GLU A 50 15.38 -17.96 3.55
CA GLU A 50 14.13 -18.35 4.21
C GLU A 50 13.63 -17.22 5.15
N GLY A 51 12.52 -17.48 5.85
CA GLY A 51 11.96 -16.54 6.81
C GLY A 51 11.24 -15.37 6.18
N GLN A 52 11.39 -14.18 6.77
CA GLN A 52 10.65 -12.98 6.37
C GLN A 52 10.85 -12.59 4.90
N TYR A 53 12.04 -12.79 4.35
CA TYR A 53 12.33 -12.50 2.94
C TYR A 53 11.54 -13.39 1.99
N ARG A 54 11.46 -14.70 2.25
CA ARG A 54 10.68 -15.64 1.44
C ARG A 54 9.21 -15.31 1.46
N GLU A 55 8.65 -15.03 2.63
CA GLU A 55 7.24 -14.64 2.77
C GLU A 55 6.95 -13.30 2.10
N ALA A 56 7.87 -12.34 2.19
CA ALA A 56 7.78 -11.07 1.49
C ALA A 56 7.73 -11.27 -0.04
N ASN A 57 8.63 -12.09 -0.59
CA ASN A 57 8.66 -12.37 -2.03
C ASN A 57 7.41 -13.09 -2.52
N LYS A 58 6.89 -14.06 -1.77
CA LYS A 58 5.60 -14.72 -2.09
C LYS A 58 4.46 -13.70 -2.14
N THR A 59 4.41 -12.81 -1.15
CA THR A 59 3.39 -11.76 -1.08
C THR A 59 3.49 -10.82 -2.29
N ILE A 60 4.71 -10.38 -2.64
CA ILE A 60 4.95 -9.53 -3.81
C ILE A 60 4.54 -10.23 -5.10
N GLN A 61 4.94 -11.50 -5.30
CA GLN A 61 4.57 -12.26 -6.49
C GLN A 61 3.04 -12.43 -6.60
N SER A 62 2.38 -12.72 -5.50
CA SER A 62 0.91 -12.78 -5.46
C SER A 62 0.29 -11.43 -5.78
N ALA A 63 0.86 -10.34 -5.26
CA ALA A 63 0.37 -8.99 -5.50
C ALA A 63 0.44 -8.60 -6.99
N TYR A 64 1.48 -9.00 -7.73
CA TYR A 64 1.57 -8.74 -9.17
C TYR A 64 0.40 -9.31 -9.98
N THR A 65 -0.19 -10.41 -9.53
CA THR A 65 -1.35 -11.05 -10.20
C THR A 65 -2.67 -10.53 -9.65
N VAL A 66 -2.78 -10.45 -8.33
CA VAL A 66 -4.03 -10.11 -7.63
C VAL A 66 -4.35 -8.62 -7.75
N PHE A 67 -3.35 -7.75 -7.68
CA PHE A 67 -3.56 -6.31 -7.69
C PHE A 67 -4.17 -5.77 -9.00
N PRO A 68 -3.66 -6.11 -10.20
CA PRO A 68 -4.31 -5.71 -11.45
C PRO A 68 -5.72 -6.27 -11.59
N LEU A 69 -5.95 -7.52 -11.16
CA LEU A 69 -7.28 -8.12 -11.17
C LEU A 69 -8.24 -7.36 -10.26
N ALA A 70 -7.81 -7.00 -9.05
CA ALA A 70 -8.60 -6.23 -8.11
C ALA A 70 -8.96 -4.85 -8.68
N LEU A 71 -7.99 -4.12 -9.28
CA LEU A 71 -8.24 -2.84 -9.93
C LEU A 71 -9.22 -2.97 -11.09
N PHE A 72 -9.10 -4.03 -11.89
CA PHE A 72 -10.05 -4.31 -12.97
C PHE A 72 -11.46 -4.58 -12.43
N LEU A 73 -11.60 -5.37 -11.38
CA LEU A 73 -12.90 -5.64 -10.74
C LEU A 73 -13.51 -4.38 -10.15
N ILE A 74 -12.72 -3.52 -9.50
CA ILE A 74 -13.15 -2.22 -9.00
C ILE A 74 -13.64 -1.37 -10.17
N PHE A 75 -12.85 -1.24 -11.24
CA PHE A 75 -13.23 -0.50 -12.44
C PHE A 75 -14.55 -1.01 -13.03
N ALA A 76 -14.67 -2.32 -13.22
CA ALA A 76 -15.85 -2.95 -13.77
C ALA A 76 -17.09 -2.70 -12.88
N THR A 77 -16.96 -2.92 -11.56
CA THR A 77 -18.07 -2.71 -10.61
C THR A 77 -18.57 -1.27 -10.63
N ILE A 78 -17.66 -0.30 -10.61
CA ILE A 78 -18.02 1.13 -10.64
C ILE A 78 -18.62 1.48 -12.01
N GLY A 79 -18.03 0.99 -13.10
CA GLY A 79 -18.53 1.21 -14.47
C GLY A 79 -19.95 0.67 -14.66
N PHE A 80 -20.24 -0.52 -14.17
CA PHE A 80 -21.58 -1.09 -14.21
C PHE A 80 -22.58 -0.33 -13.31
N THR A 81 -22.13 0.10 -12.12
CA THR A 81 -22.97 0.84 -11.17
C THR A 81 -23.43 2.19 -11.75
N PHE A 82 -22.51 2.94 -12.33
CA PHE A 82 -22.80 4.28 -12.86
C PHE A 82 -23.08 4.30 -14.36
N ARG A 83 -22.94 3.17 -15.06
CA ARG A 83 -23.12 3.03 -16.51
C ARG A 83 -22.25 4.01 -17.31
N THR A 84 -21.03 4.29 -16.83
CA THR A 84 -20.06 5.19 -17.45
C THR A 84 -18.67 4.62 -17.27
N TYR A 85 -17.76 4.91 -18.20
CA TYR A 85 -16.36 4.50 -18.13
C TYR A 85 -15.43 5.60 -17.59
N SER A 86 -15.84 6.87 -17.70
CA SER A 86 -15.04 8.01 -17.25
C SER A 86 -14.95 8.12 -15.74
N GLN A 87 -16.02 7.84 -15.03
CA GLN A 87 -16.06 7.97 -13.57
C GLN A 87 -15.15 6.96 -12.84
N PRO A 88 -15.15 5.65 -13.18
CA PRO A 88 -14.16 4.72 -12.64
C PRO A 88 -12.72 5.14 -12.95
N PHE A 89 -12.47 5.62 -14.18
CA PHE A 89 -11.15 6.05 -14.58
C PHE A 89 -10.64 7.24 -13.74
N LEU A 90 -11.49 8.23 -13.49
CA LEU A 90 -11.15 9.36 -12.60
C LEU A 90 -10.83 8.91 -11.18
N LEU A 91 -11.59 7.95 -10.62
CA LEU A 91 -11.31 7.42 -9.29
C LEU A 91 -9.98 6.67 -9.23
N LEU A 92 -9.69 5.85 -10.23
CA LEU A 92 -8.41 5.14 -10.31
C LEU A 92 -7.23 6.10 -10.51
N LEU A 93 -7.44 7.24 -11.14
CA LEU A 93 -6.42 8.27 -11.33
C LEU A 93 -5.96 8.91 -10.00
N LEU A 94 -6.79 8.89 -8.95
CA LEU A 94 -6.41 9.37 -7.62
C LEU A 94 -5.33 8.50 -6.97
N ILE A 95 -5.24 7.21 -7.34
CA ILE A 95 -4.29 6.27 -6.74
C ILE A 95 -2.84 6.71 -6.96
N PRO A 96 -2.33 6.93 -8.20
CA PRO A 96 -0.95 7.35 -8.41
C PRO A 96 -0.62 8.68 -7.72
N PHE A 97 -1.56 9.61 -7.66
CA PHE A 97 -1.35 10.86 -6.92
C PHE A 97 -1.19 10.62 -5.41
N SER A 98 -1.99 9.73 -4.84
CA SER A 98 -1.87 9.38 -3.41
C SER A 98 -0.56 8.64 -3.11
N LEU A 99 -0.04 7.84 -4.05
CA LEU A 99 1.24 7.15 -3.88
C LEU A 99 2.43 8.11 -3.76
N THR A 100 2.36 9.29 -4.37
CA THR A 100 3.42 10.31 -4.20
C THR A 100 3.55 10.76 -2.76
N THR A 101 2.43 10.97 -2.06
CA THR A 101 2.45 11.35 -0.63
C THR A 101 2.78 10.21 0.29
N VAL A 102 2.45 8.98 -0.07
CA VAL A 102 2.94 7.80 0.63
C VAL A 102 4.48 7.78 0.60
N ALA A 103 5.10 8.01 -0.57
CA ALA A 103 6.54 8.08 -0.69
C ALA A 103 7.15 9.20 0.18
N TRP A 104 6.53 10.37 0.19
CA TRP A 104 6.93 11.48 1.09
C TRP A 104 6.78 11.12 2.57
N GLY A 105 5.70 10.45 2.95
CA GLY A 105 5.50 9.98 4.33
C GLY A 105 6.61 9.05 4.79
N HIS A 106 6.98 8.08 3.95
CA HIS A 106 8.09 7.16 4.22
C HIS A 106 9.43 7.89 4.32
N LEU A 107 9.69 8.83 3.41
CA LEU A 107 10.91 9.64 3.44
C LEU A 107 11.04 10.47 4.72
N LEU A 108 9.96 11.15 5.13
CA LEU A 108 9.95 12.00 6.33
C LEU A 108 10.18 11.21 7.63
N HIS A 109 9.70 9.98 7.69
CA HIS A 109 9.85 9.12 8.86
C HIS A 109 11.10 8.22 8.81
N GLY A 110 11.85 8.22 7.69
CA GLY A 110 13.04 7.39 7.52
C GLY A 110 12.76 5.88 7.43
N PHE A 111 11.52 5.48 7.11
CA PHE A 111 11.16 4.08 6.95
C PHE A 111 11.18 3.67 5.47
N PRO A 112 11.86 2.56 5.12
CA PRO A 112 11.81 2.05 3.75
C PRO A 112 10.41 1.52 3.42
N VAL A 113 10.01 1.65 2.15
CA VAL A 113 8.80 1.01 1.65
C VAL A 113 9.02 -0.50 1.62
N ASN A 114 8.23 -1.23 2.35
CA ASN A 114 8.31 -2.68 2.50
C ASN A 114 6.97 -3.36 2.21
N VAL A 115 6.89 -4.68 2.37
CA VAL A 115 5.66 -5.45 2.13
C VAL A 115 4.49 -4.96 2.99
N ILE A 116 4.76 -4.54 4.22
CA ILE A 116 3.74 -4.03 5.14
C ILE A 116 3.23 -2.66 4.67
N SER A 117 4.10 -1.82 4.08
CA SER A 117 3.69 -0.58 3.41
C SER A 117 2.76 -0.86 2.22
N ILE A 118 3.04 -1.92 1.43
CA ILE A 118 2.19 -2.31 0.30
C ILE A 118 0.79 -2.73 0.78
N LEU A 119 0.70 -3.45 1.90
CA LEU A 119 -0.61 -3.76 2.51
C LEU A 119 -1.35 -2.48 2.93
N GLY A 120 -0.63 -1.49 3.46
CA GLY A 120 -1.18 -0.16 3.74
C GLY A 120 -1.69 0.55 2.49
N ILE A 121 -0.95 0.47 1.38
CA ILE A 121 -1.37 1.03 0.08
C ILE A 121 -2.64 0.34 -0.44
N ILE A 122 -2.75 -0.97 -0.31
CA ILE A 122 -3.95 -1.72 -0.72
C ILE A 122 -5.17 -1.25 0.10
N ALA A 123 -5.00 -1.10 1.42
CA ALA A 123 -6.05 -0.57 2.29
C ALA A 123 -6.43 0.88 1.91
N LEU A 124 -5.43 1.74 1.64
CA LEU A 124 -5.62 3.11 1.17
C LEU A 124 -6.48 3.17 -0.10
N ILE A 125 -6.21 2.31 -1.08
CA ILE A 125 -6.99 2.26 -2.33
C ILE A 125 -8.45 1.96 -2.04
N GLY A 126 -8.74 1.03 -1.13
CA GLY A 126 -10.11 0.73 -0.72
C GLY A 126 -10.84 1.94 -0.12
N ILE A 127 -10.14 2.71 0.73
CA ILE A 127 -10.68 3.93 1.33
C ILE A 127 -10.94 5.00 0.27
N LEU A 128 -9.97 5.24 -0.62
CA LEU A 128 -10.08 6.20 -1.73
C LEU A 128 -11.26 5.91 -2.64
N VAL A 129 -11.40 4.66 -3.05
CA VAL A 129 -12.50 4.23 -3.92
C VAL A 129 -13.82 4.41 -3.22
N ASN A 130 -13.92 4.07 -1.93
CA ASN A 130 -15.15 4.23 -1.16
C ASN A 130 -15.57 5.71 -1.06
N ASP A 131 -14.66 6.60 -0.70
CA ASP A 131 -14.95 8.03 -0.55
C ASP A 131 -15.31 8.67 -1.90
N GLY A 132 -14.57 8.31 -2.96
CA GLY A 132 -14.86 8.77 -4.30
C GLY A 132 -16.20 8.27 -4.86
N LEU A 133 -16.57 7.01 -4.58
CA LEU A 133 -17.88 6.46 -4.96
C LEU A 133 -19.04 7.25 -4.35
N VAL A 134 -18.92 7.57 -3.06
CA VAL A 134 -19.97 8.32 -2.34
C VAL A 134 -20.11 9.73 -2.91
N LEU A 135 -18.99 10.39 -3.25
CA LEU A 135 -18.99 11.71 -3.87
C LEU A 135 -19.62 11.68 -5.27
N ILE A 136 -19.17 10.76 -6.14
CA ILE A 136 -19.72 10.60 -7.50
C ILE A 136 -21.20 10.22 -7.48
N SER A 137 -21.61 9.36 -6.56
CA SER A 137 -23.02 9.00 -6.40
C SER A 137 -23.88 10.23 -6.10
N LYS A 138 -23.45 11.11 -5.20
CA LYS A 138 -24.18 12.35 -4.89
C LYS A 138 -24.17 13.32 -6.06
N PHE A 139 -23.04 13.45 -6.76
CA PHE A 139 -22.96 14.24 -7.98
C PHE A 139 -23.95 13.78 -9.05
N ASN A 140 -24.00 12.47 -9.32
CA ASN A 140 -24.94 11.89 -10.28
C ASN A 140 -26.41 12.08 -9.86
N SER A 141 -26.70 12.02 -8.54
CA SER A 141 -28.04 12.31 -8.01
C SER A 141 -28.43 13.76 -8.30
N ASN A 142 -27.53 14.72 -8.03
CA ASN A 142 -27.79 16.14 -8.26
C ASN A 142 -28.04 16.44 -9.76
N LEU A 143 -27.28 15.77 -10.65
CA LEU A 143 -27.54 15.89 -12.11
C LEU A 143 -28.91 15.36 -12.52
N LYS A 144 -29.33 14.21 -11.94
CA LYS A 144 -30.67 13.65 -12.20
C LYS A 144 -31.79 14.55 -11.68
N GLU A 145 -31.55 15.34 -10.64
CA GLU A 145 -32.45 16.34 -10.10
C GLU A 145 -32.53 17.61 -10.99
N GLY A 146 -31.79 17.65 -12.12
CA GLY A 146 -31.80 18.76 -13.09
C GLY A 146 -30.87 19.92 -12.75
N MET A 147 -29.92 19.73 -11.83
CA MET A 147 -28.92 20.76 -11.50
C MET A 147 -27.92 20.93 -12.66
N SER A 148 -27.38 22.15 -12.82
CA SER A 148 -26.25 22.39 -13.72
C SER A 148 -25.02 21.58 -13.28
N PHE A 149 -24.08 21.34 -14.22
CA PHE A 149 -22.87 20.58 -13.90
C PHE A 149 -22.09 21.20 -12.72
N ASP A 150 -21.89 22.53 -12.76
CA ASP A 150 -21.13 23.25 -11.73
C ASP A 150 -21.83 23.23 -10.37
N ASP A 151 -23.16 23.44 -10.35
CA ASP A 151 -23.94 23.33 -9.12
C ASP A 151 -23.98 21.91 -8.57
N ALA A 152 -24.05 20.92 -9.43
CA ALA A 152 -24.12 19.52 -9.04
C ALA A 152 -22.81 19.08 -8.36
N ILE A 153 -21.64 19.47 -8.90
CA ILE A 153 -20.32 19.13 -8.33
C ILE A 153 -20.12 19.89 -7.00
N PHE A 154 -20.41 21.18 -6.97
CA PHE A 154 -20.25 22.00 -5.77
C PHE A 154 -21.12 21.49 -4.62
N LYS A 155 -22.41 21.24 -4.87
CA LYS A 155 -23.33 20.73 -3.86
C LYS A 155 -22.98 19.29 -3.43
N ALA A 156 -22.45 18.46 -4.32
CA ALA A 156 -21.98 17.12 -3.95
C ALA A 156 -20.79 17.21 -2.99
N GLY A 157 -19.82 18.07 -3.27
CA GLY A 157 -18.67 18.36 -2.40
C GLY A 157 -19.14 18.83 -1.02
N LEU A 158 -19.97 19.87 -0.97
CA LEU A 158 -20.51 20.40 0.29
C LEU A 158 -21.27 19.34 1.11
N ALA A 159 -22.12 18.55 0.46
CA ALA A 159 -22.91 17.53 1.14
C ALA A 159 -22.06 16.40 1.74
N ARG A 160 -20.90 16.13 1.16
CA ARG A 160 -20.00 15.04 1.56
C ARG A 160 -18.77 15.51 2.33
N PHE A 161 -18.46 16.80 2.30
CA PHE A 161 -17.30 17.39 2.97
C PHE A 161 -17.17 16.90 4.42
N ARG A 162 -18.20 17.09 5.22
CA ARG A 162 -18.16 16.73 6.65
C ARG A 162 -17.88 15.23 6.85
N ALA A 163 -18.49 14.36 6.06
CA ALA A 163 -18.33 12.92 6.21
C ALA A 163 -16.91 12.48 5.83
N ILE A 164 -16.42 12.88 4.65
CA ILE A 164 -15.09 12.51 4.14
C ILE A 164 -13.99 13.10 5.03
N PHE A 165 -14.12 14.37 5.40
CA PHE A 165 -13.15 15.05 6.25
C PHE A 165 -13.06 14.42 7.65
N LEU A 166 -14.21 14.09 8.25
CA LEU A 166 -14.26 13.47 9.57
C LEU A 166 -13.67 12.06 9.55
N THR A 167 -14.03 11.22 8.56
CA THR A 167 -13.46 9.87 8.43
C THR A 167 -11.95 9.92 8.24
N SER A 168 -11.44 10.85 7.44
CA SER A 168 -10.00 11.01 7.20
C SER A 168 -9.27 11.44 8.48
N ILE A 169 -9.77 12.45 9.18
CA ILE A 169 -9.14 12.89 10.44
C ILE A 169 -9.20 11.81 11.51
N THR A 170 -10.32 11.13 11.67
CA THR A 170 -10.43 10.07 12.67
C THR A 170 -9.52 8.88 12.36
N THR A 171 -9.36 8.53 11.08
CA THR A 171 -8.42 7.49 10.67
C THR A 171 -6.98 7.90 10.92
N MET A 172 -6.59 9.10 10.53
CA MET A 172 -5.23 9.63 10.80
C MET A 172 -4.95 9.72 12.30
N ALA A 173 -5.91 10.24 13.09
CA ALA A 173 -5.78 10.33 14.55
C ALA A 173 -5.66 8.93 15.20
N GLY A 174 -6.41 7.94 14.69
CA GLY A 174 -6.32 6.56 15.16
C GLY A 174 -4.98 5.89 14.83
N LEU A 175 -4.33 6.28 13.71
CA LEU A 175 -3.02 5.77 13.33
C LEU A 175 -1.85 6.52 13.99
N ALA A 176 -2.07 7.76 14.44
CA ALA A 176 -1.03 8.59 15.05
C ALA A 176 -0.32 7.91 16.24
N PRO A 177 -1.00 7.23 17.18
CA PRO A 177 -0.33 6.51 18.25
C PRO A 177 0.66 5.45 17.74
N ILE A 178 0.30 4.70 16.68
CA ILE A 178 1.16 3.68 16.08
C ILE A 178 2.40 4.31 15.45
N ILE A 179 2.23 5.45 14.79
CA ILE A 179 3.34 6.17 14.13
C ILE A 179 4.31 6.73 15.17
N LEU A 180 3.81 7.20 16.31
CA LEU A 180 4.61 7.82 17.38
C LEU A 180 5.21 6.80 18.36
N GLU A 181 4.65 5.60 18.46
CA GLU A 181 5.10 4.54 19.37
C GLU A 181 6.53 4.09 19.04
N LYS A 182 7.33 3.79 20.08
CA LYS A 182 8.74 3.37 19.94
C LYS A 182 8.96 1.88 20.19
N SER A 183 7.92 1.12 20.57
CA SER A 183 8.02 -0.30 20.82
C SER A 183 8.38 -1.08 19.54
N PHE A 184 9.07 -2.20 19.68
CA PHE A 184 9.46 -3.06 18.55
C PHE A 184 8.25 -3.55 17.75
N GLN A 185 7.15 -3.90 18.43
CA GLN A 185 5.93 -4.34 17.78
C GLN A 185 5.30 -3.23 16.91
N ALA A 186 5.30 -1.99 17.42
CA ALA A 186 4.80 -0.86 16.64
C ALA A 186 5.67 -0.56 15.41
N GLN A 187 6.99 -0.72 15.51
CA GLN A 187 7.89 -0.49 14.38
C GLN A 187 7.57 -1.38 13.17
N LEU A 188 7.08 -2.60 13.39
CA LEU A 188 6.63 -3.47 12.30
C LEU A 188 5.39 -2.92 11.58
N LEU A 189 4.49 -2.25 12.30
CA LEU A 189 3.24 -1.74 11.75
C LEU A 189 3.32 -0.28 11.26
N LYS A 190 4.36 0.46 11.68
CA LYS A 190 4.56 1.86 11.26
C LYS A 190 4.54 2.08 9.76
N PRO A 191 5.23 1.28 8.94
CA PRO A 191 5.22 1.47 7.49
C PRO A 191 3.81 1.41 6.90
N MET A 192 2.94 0.53 7.40
CA MET A 192 1.53 0.47 7.00
C MET A 192 0.76 1.72 7.44
N ALA A 193 0.92 2.12 8.71
CA ALA A 193 0.25 3.30 9.27
C ALA A 193 0.65 4.58 8.53
N ILE A 194 1.93 4.75 8.20
CA ILE A 194 2.45 5.87 7.41
C ILE A 194 1.81 5.88 6.02
N SER A 195 1.79 4.73 5.32
CA SER A 195 1.19 4.61 3.99
C SER A 195 -0.27 5.05 3.99
N ILE A 196 -1.06 4.59 4.96
CA ILE A 196 -2.48 4.93 5.07
C ILE A 196 -2.65 6.41 5.45
N ALA A 197 -1.99 6.88 6.49
CA ALA A 197 -2.20 8.24 7.02
C ALA A 197 -1.83 9.32 6.00
N TYR A 198 -0.64 9.24 5.40
CA TYR A 198 -0.19 10.21 4.39
C TYR A 198 -0.98 10.10 3.10
N GLY A 199 -1.31 8.88 2.68
CA GLY A 199 -2.13 8.65 1.50
C GLY A 199 -3.53 9.24 1.64
N ILE A 200 -4.22 9.01 2.77
CA ILE A 200 -5.55 9.56 3.04
C ILE A 200 -5.52 11.09 3.14
N ALA A 201 -4.52 11.68 3.81
CA ALA A 201 -4.42 13.13 3.97
C ALA A 201 -4.48 13.84 2.61
N TYR A 202 -3.68 13.38 1.67
CA TYR A 202 -3.64 13.97 0.32
C TYR A 202 -4.84 13.61 -0.53
N ALA A 203 -5.27 12.37 -0.43
CA ALA A 203 -6.45 11.92 -1.16
C ALA A 203 -7.69 12.72 -0.78
N THR A 204 -7.88 12.99 0.51
CA THR A 204 -8.96 13.83 1.01
C THR A 204 -8.87 15.26 0.44
N PHE A 205 -7.66 15.81 0.38
CA PHE A 205 -7.44 17.13 -0.22
C PHE A 205 -7.77 17.15 -1.72
N LEU A 206 -7.48 16.08 -2.45
CA LEU A 206 -7.77 15.99 -3.89
C LEU A 206 -9.26 15.73 -4.18
N THR A 207 -9.96 15.04 -3.27
CA THR A 207 -11.37 14.67 -3.48
C THR A 207 -12.34 15.76 -3.03
N LEU A 208 -11.93 16.67 -2.17
CA LEU A 208 -12.75 17.78 -1.65
C LEU A 208 -12.44 19.09 -2.34
#